data_beebe153931efb1e61c52106814ed76a
#
_entry.id   beebe153931efb1e61c52106814ed76a
#
_cell.length_a   1.000
_cell.length_b   1.000
_cell.length_c   1.000
_cell.angle_alpha   90.00
_cell.angle_beta   90.00
_cell.angle_gamma   90.00
#
_symmetry.space_group_name_H-M   'P 1'
#
loop_
_entity.id
_entity.type
_entity.pdbx_description
1 polymer ?
#
loop_
_entity_poly.entity_id
_entity_poly.type
_entity_poly.pdbx_seq_one_letter_code
_entity_poly.pdbx_strand_id
1 'polypeptide(L)'
;MKTLKISKEEMLKRVSVFKDLKPLPIQLDKNIPQEGKDIVYARELLSIIGLENNSHNTPINKNAPITGAAGITMTIAKCPPNQGPGLHNHQATFETFTVLKGKFLIAWNDDGSEEIILNELDTISIPPGVCRSFKNI
;
A
#
# COMPACT_ATOMS: atom_id res chain seq x y z
N MET A 1 -1.94 -12.37 -34.28
CA MET A 1 -2.24 -11.46 -33.17
C MET A 1 -1.74 -10.06 -33.54
N LYS A 2 -2.55 -9.00 -33.40
CA LYS A 2 -2.13 -7.65 -33.71
C LYS A 2 -1.39 -7.10 -32.49
N THR A 3 -0.11 -6.76 -32.61
CA THR A 3 0.72 -6.22 -31.54
C THR A 3 0.90 -4.71 -31.69
N LEU A 4 1.08 -4.01 -30.58
CA LEU A 4 1.42 -2.59 -30.56
C LEU A 4 2.93 -2.42 -30.40
N LYS A 5 3.49 -1.44 -31.09
CA LYS A 5 4.84 -0.98 -30.84
C LYS A 5 4.77 0.27 -29.98
N ILE A 6 5.60 0.32 -28.95
CA ILE A 6 5.74 1.47 -28.05
C ILE A 6 7.20 1.92 -28.02
N SER A 7 7.42 3.23 -27.97
CA SER A 7 8.77 3.77 -27.89
C SER A 7 9.37 3.54 -26.48
N LYS A 8 10.69 3.59 -26.39
CA LYS A 8 11.39 3.54 -25.09
C LYS A 8 10.94 4.66 -24.17
N GLU A 9 10.77 5.86 -24.69
CA GLU A 9 10.30 7.02 -23.92
C GLU A 9 8.92 6.80 -23.30
N GLU A 10 7.97 6.30 -24.09
CA GLU A 10 6.63 5.96 -23.62
C GLU A 10 6.66 4.82 -22.58
N MET A 11 7.50 3.82 -22.79
CA MET A 11 7.63 2.72 -21.84
C MET A 11 8.23 3.18 -20.52
N LEU A 12 9.17 4.12 -20.51
CA LEU A 12 9.79 4.66 -19.29
C LEU A 12 8.79 5.40 -18.39
N LYS A 13 7.71 5.97 -18.94
CA LYS A 13 6.61 6.56 -18.16
C LYS A 13 5.81 5.51 -17.37
N ARG A 14 6.05 4.23 -17.62
CA ARG A 14 5.43 3.08 -16.96
C ARG A 14 6.42 2.29 -16.10
N VAL A 15 7.48 2.93 -15.67
CA VAL A 15 8.53 2.34 -14.82
C VAL A 15 8.57 3.07 -13.48
N SER A 16 8.51 2.32 -12.41
CA SER A 16 8.77 2.80 -11.04
C SER A 16 10.11 2.27 -10.57
N VAL A 17 10.99 3.17 -10.18
CA VAL A 17 12.32 2.81 -9.65
C VAL A 17 12.30 2.98 -8.14
N PHE A 18 12.43 1.88 -7.40
CA PHE A 18 12.25 1.85 -5.94
C PHE A 18 13.07 2.90 -5.18
N LYS A 19 14.33 3.12 -5.56
CA LYS A 19 15.21 4.11 -4.91
C LYS A 19 14.74 5.56 -5.06
N ASP A 20 13.86 5.85 -6.03
CA ASP A 20 13.37 7.19 -6.33
C ASP A 20 12.00 7.45 -5.66
N LEU A 21 11.38 6.42 -5.07
CA LEU A 21 10.12 6.55 -4.36
C LEU A 21 10.29 7.34 -3.05
N LYS A 22 9.26 8.11 -2.72
CA LYS A 22 9.23 8.91 -1.50
C LYS A 22 7.99 8.57 -0.68
N PRO A 23 8.09 8.64 0.67
CA PRO A 23 6.92 8.51 1.53
C PRO A 23 5.85 9.56 1.20
N LEU A 24 4.62 9.28 1.60
CA LEU A 24 3.53 10.23 1.45
C LEU A 24 3.82 11.54 2.19
N PRO A 25 3.36 12.70 1.69
CA PRO A 25 3.61 14.00 2.32
C PRO A 25 3.25 14.06 3.80
N ILE A 26 2.14 13.42 4.20
CA ILE A 26 1.70 13.37 5.59
C ILE A 26 2.70 12.63 6.49
N GLN A 27 3.42 11.65 5.97
CA GLN A 27 4.43 10.92 6.72
C GLN A 27 5.70 11.76 6.96
N LEU A 28 5.92 12.75 6.10
CA LEU A 28 7.04 13.71 6.19
C LEU A 28 6.70 14.95 7.02
N ASP A 29 5.43 15.16 7.37
CA ASP A 29 4.99 16.32 8.16
C ASP A 29 5.52 16.22 9.59
N LYS A 30 6.35 17.19 9.98
CA LYS A 30 6.98 17.27 11.30
C LYS A 30 6.03 17.80 12.40
N ASN A 31 4.89 18.38 12.01
CA ASN A 31 3.90 18.89 12.95
C ASN A 31 3.01 17.78 13.52
N ILE A 32 3.01 16.60 12.89
CA ILE A 32 2.24 15.45 13.35
C ILE A 32 3.16 14.51 14.12
N PRO A 33 2.84 14.17 15.38
CA PRO A 33 3.62 13.22 16.18
C PRO A 33 3.76 11.87 15.46
N GLN A 34 4.94 11.27 15.55
CA GLN A 34 5.22 10.02 14.85
C GLN A 34 4.32 8.87 15.31
N GLU A 35 4.02 8.79 16.61
CA GLU A 35 3.11 7.79 17.18
C GLU A 35 1.72 7.86 16.54
N GLY A 36 1.20 9.08 16.34
CA GLY A 36 -0.10 9.28 15.68
C GLY A 36 -0.08 8.83 14.21
N LYS A 37 1.00 9.09 13.49
CA LYS A 37 1.17 8.61 12.12
C LYS A 37 1.24 7.08 12.05
N ASP A 38 1.96 6.45 12.96
CA ASP A 38 2.17 5.00 12.99
C ASP A 38 0.90 4.19 13.33
N ILE A 39 -0.08 4.83 13.98
CA ILE A 39 -1.40 4.21 14.24
C ILE A 39 -2.25 4.15 12.96
N VAL A 40 -2.11 5.16 12.10
CA VAL A 40 -2.95 5.31 10.90
C VAL A 40 -2.28 4.72 9.66
N TYR A 41 -0.97 4.86 9.55
CA TYR A 41 -0.20 4.47 8.36
C TYR A 41 0.96 3.53 8.74
N ALA A 42 1.45 2.78 7.75
CA ALA A 42 2.80 2.23 7.83
C ALA A 42 3.83 3.38 8.02
N ARG A 43 4.99 3.11 8.59
CA ARG A 43 6.06 4.11 8.78
C ARG A 43 6.42 4.82 7.48
N GLU A 44 6.55 4.05 6.39
CA GLU A 44 6.69 4.57 5.04
C GLU A 44 5.69 3.87 4.14
N LEU A 45 4.91 4.66 3.41
CA LEU A 45 4.00 4.18 2.37
C LEU A 45 4.46 4.78 1.04
N LEU A 46 4.99 3.92 0.17
CA LEU A 46 5.61 4.28 -1.10
C LEU A 46 4.67 3.90 -2.24
N SER A 47 4.06 4.89 -2.86
CA SER A 47 3.15 4.67 -3.98
C SER A 47 3.90 4.25 -5.23
N ILE A 48 3.45 3.19 -5.89
CA ILE A 48 4.03 2.66 -7.13
C ILE A 48 3.08 2.87 -8.30
N ILE A 49 1.82 2.46 -8.13
CA ILE A 49 0.77 2.58 -9.14
C ILE A 49 -0.40 3.35 -8.54
N GLY A 50 -0.86 4.38 -9.24
CA GLY A 50 -2.05 5.13 -8.93
C GLY A 50 -3.15 4.91 -9.98
N LEU A 51 -4.39 5.28 -9.64
CA LEU A 51 -5.54 5.22 -10.54
C LEU A 51 -5.41 6.24 -11.69
N GLU A 52 -5.92 5.89 -12.85
CA GLU A 52 -5.90 6.73 -14.06
C GLU A 52 -6.72 8.03 -13.91
N ASN A 53 -7.80 7.97 -13.16
CA ASN A 53 -8.68 9.10 -12.98
C ASN A 53 -8.52 9.73 -11.59
N ASN A 54 -8.62 11.06 -11.57
CA ASN A 54 -8.55 11.85 -10.35
C ASN A 54 -9.86 11.81 -9.52
N SER A 55 -10.78 10.89 -9.81
CA SER A 55 -12.06 10.77 -9.09
C SER A 55 -11.86 10.46 -7.60
N HIS A 56 -10.72 9.86 -7.25
CA HIS A 56 -10.29 9.65 -5.88
C HIS A 56 -8.99 10.40 -5.62
N ASN A 57 -9.14 11.61 -5.08
CA ASN A 57 -8.02 12.49 -4.75
C ASN A 57 -7.31 12.00 -3.47
N THR A 58 -6.67 10.84 -3.55
CA THR A 58 -5.89 10.28 -2.44
C THR A 58 -4.41 10.62 -2.57
N PRO A 59 -3.67 10.79 -1.47
CA PRO A 59 -2.23 10.98 -1.52
C PRO A 59 -1.48 9.89 -2.29
N ILE A 60 -2.01 8.65 -2.28
CA ILE A 60 -1.45 7.50 -3.01
C ILE A 60 -1.43 7.78 -4.51
N ASN A 61 -2.54 8.26 -5.08
CA ASN A 61 -2.63 8.54 -6.53
C ASN A 61 -1.68 9.64 -6.96
N LYS A 62 -1.59 10.72 -6.17
CA LYS A 62 -0.77 11.90 -6.51
C LYS A 62 0.72 11.63 -6.56
N ASN A 63 1.19 10.69 -5.76
CA ASN A 63 2.63 10.40 -5.63
C ASN A 63 3.08 9.17 -6.41
N ALA A 64 2.17 8.46 -7.07
CA ALA A 64 2.51 7.26 -7.83
C ALA A 64 3.21 7.64 -9.16
N PRO A 65 4.40 7.09 -9.45
CA PRO A 65 5.09 7.35 -10.71
C PRO A 65 4.41 6.68 -11.92
N ILE A 66 3.62 5.64 -11.68
CA ILE A 66 2.86 4.96 -12.73
C ILE A 66 1.38 5.27 -12.54
N THR A 67 0.73 5.73 -13.61
CA THR A 67 -0.72 5.83 -13.71
C THR A 67 -1.20 4.97 -14.87
N GLY A 68 -2.44 4.47 -14.80
CA GLY A 68 -2.98 3.74 -15.93
C GLY A 68 -2.81 2.22 -15.89
N ALA A 69 -2.74 1.63 -14.70
CA ALA A 69 -3.02 0.21 -14.51
C ALA A 69 -4.48 0.10 -14.05
N ALA A 70 -5.37 -0.22 -14.98
CA ALA A 70 -6.82 -0.15 -14.80
C ALA A 70 -7.31 -0.78 -13.48
N GLY A 71 -7.89 0.05 -12.61
CA GLY A 71 -8.56 -0.38 -11.38
C GLY A 71 -7.64 -0.84 -10.24
N ILE A 72 -6.32 -0.69 -10.35
CA ILE A 72 -5.37 -1.12 -9.33
C ILE A 72 -4.57 0.07 -8.78
N THR A 73 -4.42 0.13 -7.45
CA THR A 73 -3.35 0.89 -6.80
C THR A 73 -2.31 -0.08 -6.22
N MET A 74 -1.06 0.33 -6.16
CA MET A 74 -0.01 -0.47 -5.56
C MET A 74 0.92 0.41 -4.72
N THR A 75 1.19 -0.05 -3.50
CA THR A 75 2.09 0.62 -2.56
C THR A 75 3.05 -0.38 -1.93
N ILE A 76 4.21 0.09 -1.50
CA ILE A 76 5.08 -0.64 -0.58
C ILE A 76 4.95 0.02 0.78
N ALA A 77 4.59 -0.79 1.79
CA ALA A 77 4.51 -0.39 3.18
C ALA A 77 5.73 -0.89 3.95
N LYS A 78 6.37 -0.01 4.70
CA LYS A 78 7.44 -0.38 5.62
C LYS A 78 7.01 -0.11 7.06
N CYS A 79 7.10 -1.11 7.88
CA CYS A 79 6.78 -1.05 9.30
C CYS A 79 7.99 -1.47 10.12
N PRO A 80 8.45 -0.66 11.08
CA PRO A 80 9.40 -1.10 12.09
C PRO A 80 8.87 -2.29 12.90
N PRO A 81 9.73 -3.05 13.60
CA PRO A 81 9.29 -4.13 14.47
C PRO A 81 8.20 -3.68 15.45
N ASN A 82 7.21 -4.54 15.64
CA ASN A 82 6.03 -4.33 16.49
C ASN A 82 5.09 -3.18 16.08
N GLN A 83 5.22 -2.67 14.85
CA GLN A 83 4.40 -1.58 14.33
C GLN A 83 3.64 -1.99 13.06
N GLY A 84 2.58 -1.24 12.81
CA GLY A 84 1.70 -1.33 11.66
C GLY A 84 0.38 -0.63 11.93
N PRO A 85 -0.40 -0.32 10.89
CA PRO A 85 -1.71 0.29 11.03
C PRO A 85 -2.65 -0.52 11.93
N GLY A 86 -3.41 0.18 12.78
CA GLY A 86 -4.46 -0.42 13.59
C GLY A 86 -5.62 -0.97 12.76
N LEU A 87 -6.62 -1.55 13.43
CA LEU A 87 -7.82 -2.06 12.79
C LEU A 87 -8.56 -0.95 12.05
N HIS A 88 -8.81 -1.17 10.76
CA HIS A 88 -9.57 -0.28 9.88
C HIS A 88 -10.19 -1.09 8.75
N ASN A 89 -11.16 -0.52 8.03
CA ASN A 89 -11.76 -1.19 6.88
C ASN A 89 -11.75 -0.30 5.63
N HIS A 90 -11.88 -0.95 4.46
CA HIS A 90 -12.19 -0.31 3.18
C HIS A 90 -13.53 -0.83 2.68
N GLN A 91 -14.52 0.06 2.55
CA GLN A 91 -15.88 -0.33 2.25
C GLN A 91 -16.09 -0.86 0.83
N ALA A 92 -15.27 -0.42 -0.12
CA ALA A 92 -15.53 -0.65 -1.55
C ALA A 92 -14.38 -1.39 -2.28
N THR A 93 -13.25 -1.62 -1.63
CA THR A 93 -12.06 -2.17 -2.29
C THR A 93 -11.51 -3.38 -1.56
N PHE A 94 -11.03 -4.36 -2.33
CA PHE A 94 -10.14 -5.38 -1.80
C PHE A 94 -8.81 -4.75 -1.39
N GLU A 95 -8.19 -5.32 -0.37
CA GLU A 95 -6.81 -5.02 -0.03
C GLU A 95 -6.01 -6.32 0.04
N THR A 96 -4.98 -6.41 -0.79
CA THR A 96 -4.14 -7.60 -0.88
C THR A 96 -2.75 -7.27 -0.38
N PHE A 97 -2.28 -8.05 0.58
CA PHE A 97 -0.94 -7.94 1.16
C PHE A 97 -0.07 -9.11 0.71
N THR A 98 1.13 -8.79 0.23
CA THR A 98 2.20 -9.76 0.01
C THR A 98 3.40 -9.33 0.86
N VAL A 99 3.89 -10.21 1.71
CA VAL A 99 5.08 -9.95 2.53
C VAL A 99 6.31 -10.06 1.65
N LEU A 100 7.03 -8.96 1.46
CA LEU A 100 8.27 -8.95 0.66
C LEU A 100 9.50 -9.31 1.52
N LYS A 101 9.46 -9.03 2.84
CA LYS A 101 10.56 -9.31 3.77
C LYS A 101 10.04 -9.35 5.21
N GLY A 102 10.55 -10.28 5.98
CA GLY A 102 10.22 -10.44 7.41
C GLY A 102 8.96 -11.27 7.63
N LYS A 103 8.27 -10.98 8.73
CA LYS A 103 7.02 -11.64 9.12
C LYS A 103 6.00 -10.62 9.56
N PHE A 104 4.74 -10.86 9.19
CA PHE A 104 3.65 -9.99 9.58
C PHE A 104 2.51 -10.78 10.19
N LEU A 105 2.00 -10.27 11.32
CA LEU A 105 0.73 -10.68 11.89
C LEU A 105 -0.36 -9.88 11.19
N ILE A 106 -1.30 -10.57 10.58
CA ILE A 106 -2.52 -9.99 10.02
C ILE A 106 -3.67 -10.38 10.93
N ALA A 107 -4.39 -9.39 11.45
CA ALA A 107 -5.60 -9.63 12.23
C ALA A 107 -6.82 -9.06 11.50
N TRP A 108 -7.98 -9.70 11.64
CA TRP A 108 -9.24 -9.24 11.03
C TRP A 108 -10.44 -9.41 11.95
N ASN A 109 -11.62 -9.01 11.50
CA ASN A 109 -12.84 -8.72 12.22
C ASN A 109 -12.77 -7.40 13.02
N ASP A 110 -13.91 -6.92 13.51
CA ASP A 110 -14.01 -5.61 14.18
C ASP A 110 -13.21 -5.54 15.49
N ASP A 111 -12.98 -6.68 16.11
CA ASP A 111 -12.24 -6.84 17.36
C ASP A 111 -10.83 -7.43 17.17
N GLY A 112 -10.46 -7.77 15.92
CA GLY A 112 -9.19 -8.43 15.63
C GLY A 112 -9.09 -9.84 16.21
N SER A 113 -10.23 -10.52 16.38
CA SER A 113 -10.32 -11.83 17.06
C SER A 113 -9.69 -12.98 16.28
N GLU A 114 -9.52 -12.81 14.98
CA GLU A 114 -8.91 -13.80 14.11
C GLU A 114 -7.58 -13.26 13.56
N GLU A 115 -6.59 -14.12 13.47
CA GLU A 115 -5.26 -13.71 13.03
C GLU A 115 -4.51 -14.81 12.27
N ILE A 116 -3.54 -14.40 11.46
CA ILE A 116 -2.58 -15.27 10.77
C ILE A 116 -1.21 -14.62 10.71
N ILE A 117 -0.17 -15.43 10.78
CA ILE A 117 1.20 -14.98 10.51
C ILE A 117 1.54 -15.30 9.05
N LEU A 118 1.94 -14.27 8.32
CA LEU A 118 2.47 -14.38 6.96
C LEU A 118 3.99 -14.29 6.99
N ASN A 119 4.65 -15.19 6.29
CA ASN A 119 6.10 -15.17 6.04
C ASN A 119 6.40 -14.48 4.71
N GLU A 120 7.69 -14.36 4.37
CA GLU A 120 8.11 -13.83 3.07
C GLU A 120 7.42 -14.55 1.91
N LEU A 121 6.90 -13.76 0.96
CA LEU A 121 6.16 -14.16 -0.24
C LEU A 121 4.75 -14.72 0.01
N ASP A 122 4.33 -14.87 1.26
CA ASP A 122 2.92 -15.19 1.55
C ASP A 122 2.02 -14.00 1.19
N THR A 123 0.80 -14.33 0.77
CA THR A 123 -0.18 -13.34 0.33
C THR A 123 -1.55 -13.62 0.93
N ILE A 124 -2.22 -12.56 1.38
CA ILE A 124 -3.64 -12.57 1.78
C ILE A 124 -4.40 -11.48 1.04
N SER A 125 -5.63 -11.76 0.66
CA SER A 125 -6.55 -10.77 0.07
C SER A 125 -7.78 -10.62 0.94
N ILE A 126 -8.02 -9.42 1.44
CA ILE A 126 -9.11 -9.11 2.35
C ILE A 126 -10.23 -8.41 1.58
N PRO A 127 -11.46 -8.94 1.63
CA PRO A 127 -12.59 -8.38 0.91
C PRO A 127 -13.05 -7.04 1.49
N PRO A 128 -13.82 -6.25 0.70
CA PRO A 128 -14.44 -5.02 1.17
C PRO A 128 -15.27 -5.23 2.43
N GLY A 129 -15.28 -4.24 3.32
CA GLY A 129 -16.07 -4.21 4.55
C GLY A 129 -15.46 -4.97 5.74
N VAL A 130 -14.48 -5.83 5.54
CA VAL A 130 -13.79 -6.53 6.63
C VAL A 130 -12.75 -5.62 7.27
N CYS A 131 -12.83 -5.43 8.60
CA CYS A 131 -11.77 -4.79 9.37
C CYS A 131 -10.49 -5.63 9.35
N ARG A 132 -9.36 -4.97 9.23
CA ARG A 132 -8.04 -5.63 9.26
C ARG A 132 -6.97 -4.69 9.80
N SER A 133 -5.94 -5.30 10.31
CA SER A 133 -4.67 -4.66 10.67
C SER A 133 -3.50 -5.52 10.24
N PHE A 134 -2.33 -4.95 10.17
CA PHE A 134 -1.10 -5.70 10.00
C PHE A 134 0.02 -5.15 10.89
N LYS A 135 0.85 -6.02 11.40
CA LYS A 135 1.96 -5.66 12.28
C LYS A 135 3.20 -6.47 11.94
N ASN A 136 4.33 -5.80 11.80
CA ASN A 136 5.63 -6.45 11.68
C ASN A 136 6.00 -7.13 13.02
N ILE A 137 6.36 -8.44 13.01
CA ILE A 137 6.67 -9.25 14.21
C ILE A 137 8.05 -9.90 14.10
#